data_a38eec0d975202f64938e240085e5395
#
_entry.id   a38eec0d975202f64938e240085e5395
#
_cell.length_a   1.000
_cell.length_b   1.000
_cell.length_c   1.000
_cell.angle_alpha   90.00
_cell.angle_beta   90.00
_cell.angle_gamma   90.00
#
_symmetry.space_group_name_H-M   'P 1'
#
loop_
_entity.id
_entity.type
_entity.pdbx_description
1 polymer ?
#
loop_
_entity_poly.entity_id
_entity_poly.type
_entity_poly.pdbx_seq_one_letter_code
_entity_poly.pdbx_strand_id
1 'polypeptide(L)'
;MFIYSLRLVVFFIGIFSAISAFSYSREDFVVKLENGEICGHHIVEYLRSNRIHVHYQCLENGRGDNLFEQMKLSNSGHLLHYQVTGESEMGGAIHEEFELNNGLAQWKSASEEGRQRVRGYPFYVPMNSTFAVNSLMIKELNKPNIKKLKLIPSGELSQQVLLKKTINNGHQSIKIQLLMLSGIGLKPDFFWATDGRNPRFFAFISPGYAIFLKEWEPLITGLQKEQNLITEHILEERAKLIQHPVEGLLMIKNVSIFDSIKGEVTEPKNVYILNGRIQKISQVKELSLQPSRVIDGSDQVLLPGLFDMHAHVNGWSGAYHLANGVTTVRDMGNQNKMIKEMLSQIAEGKLLSPNIVPAGLIEGKSEFSNSDGILISNLEEAKAAVDYYAQSGYRHIKIYSSFQRHCATHGGICS
;
A
#
# COMPACT_ATOMS: atom_id res chain seq x y z
N MET A 1 -29.70 33.98 -7.67
CA MET A 1 -30.00 32.60 -7.25
C MET A 1 -28.72 31.99 -6.71
N PHE A 2 -28.22 32.58 -5.58
CA PHE A 2 -26.98 32.16 -4.92
C PHE A 2 -27.11 32.50 -3.44
N ILE A 3 -27.80 31.68 -2.66
CA ILE A 3 -27.78 31.76 -1.18
C ILE A 3 -28.29 30.41 -0.64
N TYR A 4 -27.49 29.31 -0.72
CA TYR A 4 -27.80 28.07 0.02
C TYR A 4 -26.59 27.21 0.42
N SER A 5 -25.35 27.66 0.24
CA SER A 5 -24.18 26.84 0.60
C SER A 5 -23.47 27.19 1.91
N LEU A 6 -23.87 28.29 2.59
CA LEU A 6 -23.12 28.78 3.76
C LEU A 6 -23.64 28.33 5.12
N ARG A 7 -24.78 27.61 5.19
CA ARG A 7 -25.39 27.23 6.49
C ARG A 7 -25.04 25.83 6.99
N LEU A 8 -24.52 24.94 6.16
CA LEU A 8 -24.21 23.56 6.59
C LEU A 8 -22.83 23.43 7.25
N VAL A 9 -21.84 24.23 6.84
CA VAL A 9 -20.46 24.17 7.38
C VAL A 9 -20.38 24.66 8.82
N VAL A 10 -21.22 25.63 9.21
CA VAL A 10 -21.18 26.21 10.57
C VAL A 10 -21.73 25.25 11.63
N PHE A 11 -22.59 24.29 11.28
CA PHE A 11 -23.20 23.37 12.25
C PHE A 11 -22.25 22.23 12.68
N PHE A 12 -21.33 21.80 11.78
CA PHE A 12 -20.39 20.72 12.10
C PHE A 12 -19.20 21.18 12.96
N ILE A 13 -18.70 22.40 12.75
CA ILE A 13 -17.62 22.97 13.57
C ILE A 13 -18.08 23.21 15.02
N GLY A 14 -19.34 23.56 15.21
CA GLY A 14 -19.93 23.78 16.54
C GLY A 14 -20.09 22.50 17.38
N ILE A 15 -20.29 21.36 16.76
CA ILE A 15 -20.43 20.06 17.46
C ILE A 15 -19.08 19.54 17.95
N PHE A 16 -18.01 19.72 17.17
CA PHE A 16 -16.68 19.24 17.55
C PHE A 16 -16.07 20.06 18.71
N SER A 17 -16.30 21.37 18.73
CA SER A 17 -15.85 22.24 19.85
C SER A 17 -16.60 21.96 21.16
N ALA A 18 -17.83 21.44 21.12
CA ALA A 18 -18.59 21.07 22.31
C ALA A 18 -18.22 19.69 22.86
N ILE A 19 -17.69 18.77 22.01
CA ILE A 19 -17.35 17.40 22.42
C ILE A 19 -16.01 17.37 23.18
N SER A 20 -15.07 18.27 22.88
CA SER A 20 -13.78 18.33 23.56
C SER A 20 -13.88 18.57 25.08
N ALA A 21 -14.96 19.16 25.54
CA ALA A 21 -15.23 19.40 26.98
C ALA A 21 -15.58 18.09 27.77
N PHE A 22 -15.82 16.97 27.08
CA PHE A 22 -16.19 15.69 27.67
C PHE A 22 -15.18 14.57 27.44
N SER A 23 -14.03 14.84 26.79
CA SER A 23 -13.00 13.84 26.56
C SER A 23 -12.29 13.48 27.86
N TYR A 24 -12.09 12.17 28.09
CA TYR A 24 -11.30 11.65 29.21
C TYR A 24 -9.78 11.77 28.93
N SER A 25 -9.38 11.53 27.69
CA SER A 25 -8.02 11.76 27.19
C SER A 25 -8.06 12.02 25.68
N ARG A 26 -7.03 12.69 25.18
CA ARG A 26 -6.88 13.05 23.77
C ARG A 26 -5.46 12.76 23.31
N GLU A 27 -5.33 12.26 22.08
CA GLU A 27 -4.06 12.05 21.39
C GLU A 27 -4.09 12.87 20.09
N ASP A 28 -3.07 13.72 19.89
CA ASP A 28 -2.93 14.58 18.72
C ASP A 28 -1.74 14.12 17.87
N PHE A 29 -2.04 13.59 16.69
CA PHE A 29 -1.06 13.20 15.71
C PHE A 29 -0.98 14.22 14.59
N VAL A 30 0.21 14.40 14.06
CA VAL A 30 0.50 15.19 12.87
C VAL A 30 0.59 14.26 11.67
N VAL A 31 0.06 14.69 10.52
CA VAL A 31 0.24 14.02 9.23
C VAL A 31 1.21 14.86 8.41
N LYS A 32 2.34 14.26 8.04
CA LYS A 32 3.45 14.94 7.34
C LYS A 32 3.78 14.19 6.06
N LEU A 33 3.82 14.90 4.95
CA LEU A 33 4.20 14.38 3.63
C LEU A 33 5.71 14.16 3.52
N GLU A 34 6.15 13.42 2.52
CA GLU A 34 7.57 13.14 2.26
C GLU A 34 8.38 14.42 2.03
N ASN A 35 7.79 15.43 1.39
CA ASN A 35 8.42 16.73 1.16
C ASN A 35 8.62 17.55 2.45
N GLY A 36 8.14 17.04 3.60
CA GLY A 36 8.24 17.68 4.91
C GLY A 36 7.07 18.62 5.25
N GLU A 37 6.11 18.79 4.37
CA GLU A 37 4.91 19.61 4.59
C GLU A 37 3.92 18.87 5.50
N ILE A 38 3.28 19.61 6.40
CA ILE A 38 2.20 19.10 7.24
C ILE A 38 0.89 19.26 6.47
N CYS A 39 0.30 18.14 6.02
CA CYS A 39 -0.97 18.15 5.31
C CYS A 39 -2.19 18.11 6.24
N GLY A 40 -2.00 17.79 7.52
CA GLY A 40 -3.14 17.68 8.42
C GLY A 40 -2.86 17.05 9.77
N HIS A 41 -3.91 16.43 10.30
CA HIS A 41 -3.91 15.90 11.67
C HIS A 41 -4.75 14.62 11.78
N HIS A 42 -4.49 13.87 12.84
CA HIS A 42 -5.30 12.74 13.28
C HIS A 42 -5.52 12.86 14.79
N ILE A 43 -6.70 13.26 15.18
CA ILE A 43 -7.06 13.53 16.57
C ILE A 43 -7.93 12.40 17.07
N VAL A 44 -7.55 11.77 18.18
CA VAL A 44 -8.29 10.69 18.83
C VAL A 44 -8.74 11.14 20.22
N GLU A 45 -10.03 11.16 20.45
CA GLU A 45 -10.66 11.51 21.73
C GLU A 45 -11.29 10.28 22.37
N TYR A 46 -10.80 9.92 23.55
CA TYR A 46 -11.36 8.86 24.36
C TYR A 46 -12.42 9.47 25.31
N LEU A 47 -13.65 9.03 25.14
CA LEU A 47 -14.78 9.54 25.88
C LEU A 47 -15.22 8.56 26.99
N ARG A 48 -16.05 9.02 27.91
CA ARG A 48 -16.72 8.15 28.89
C ARG A 48 -17.56 7.09 28.18
N SER A 49 -17.87 6.00 28.87
CA SER A 49 -18.67 4.88 28.35
C SER A 49 -18.03 4.15 27.16
N ASN A 50 -16.70 4.05 27.14
CA ASN A 50 -15.92 3.31 26.14
C ASN A 50 -16.19 3.76 24.71
N ARG A 51 -16.37 5.05 24.49
CA ARG A 51 -16.52 5.65 23.16
C ARG A 51 -15.21 6.30 22.75
N ILE A 52 -14.95 6.26 21.44
CA ILE A 52 -13.80 6.91 20.81
C ILE A 52 -14.35 7.73 19.64
N HIS A 53 -13.95 8.99 19.58
CA HIS A 53 -14.21 9.86 18.43
C HIS A 53 -12.87 10.20 17.79
N VAL A 54 -12.86 10.24 16.46
CA VAL A 54 -11.66 10.53 15.69
C VAL A 54 -11.99 11.57 14.62
N HIS A 55 -11.08 12.50 14.43
CA HIS A 55 -11.06 13.37 13.27
C HIS A 55 -9.72 13.23 12.57
N TYR A 56 -9.76 12.80 11.33
CA TYR A 56 -8.60 12.69 10.44
C TYR A 56 -8.79 13.62 9.27
N GLN A 57 -7.77 14.41 8.98
CA GLN A 57 -7.70 15.22 7.77
C GLN A 57 -6.25 15.26 7.28
N CYS A 58 -6.05 15.07 5.99
CA CYS A 58 -4.80 15.37 5.30
C CYS A 58 -5.15 15.90 3.92
N LEU A 59 -4.78 17.15 3.67
CA LEU A 59 -5.02 17.81 2.39
C LEU A 59 -3.68 18.12 1.72
N GLU A 60 -3.40 17.44 0.63
CA GLU A 60 -2.30 17.76 -0.27
C GLU A 60 -2.85 18.55 -1.46
N ASN A 61 -2.36 19.76 -1.66
CA ASN A 61 -2.84 20.66 -2.73
C ASN A 61 -4.37 20.91 -2.71
N GLY A 62 -4.98 20.92 -1.51
CA GLY A 62 -6.43 21.13 -1.36
C GLY A 62 -7.28 19.89 -1.56
N ARG A 63 -6.69 18.73 -1.84
CA ARG A 63 -7.34 17.43 -2.02
C ARG A 63 -6.85 16.43 -0.98
N GLY A 64 -7.75 15.63 -0.44
CA GLY A 64 -7.39 14.61 0.56
C GLY A 64 -8.59 14.17 1.39
N ASP A 65 -8.35 13.18 2.22
CA ASP A 65 -9.39 12.63 3.09
C ASP A 65 -9.72 13.57 4.24
N ASN A 66 -11.02 13.66 4.54
CA ASN A 66 -11.54 14.32 5.74
C ASN A 66 -12.59 13.42 6.39
N LEU A 67 -12.18 12.69 7.45
CA LEU A 67 -12.92 11.59 8.04
C LEU A 67 -13.26 11.84 9.50
N PHE A 68 -14.48 11.52 9.88
CA PHE A 68 -14.98 11.52 11.25
C PHE A 68 -15.39 10.10 11.63
N GLU A 69 -14.71 9.50 12.60
CA GLU A 69 -15.05 8.17 13.11
C GLU A 69 -15.66 8.23 14.51
N GLN A 70 -16.58 7.32 14.74
CA GLN A 70 -17.15 7.04 16.05
C GLN A 70 -17.09 5.55 16.32
N MET A 71 -16.54 5.18 17.45
CA MET A 71 -16.45 3.79 17.90
C MET A 71 -17.02 3.62 19.28
N LYS A 72 -17.68 2.48 19.52
CA LYS A 72 -18.11 2.04 20.84
C LYS A 72 -17.50 0.69 21.13
N LEU A 73 -16.86 0.58 22.28
CA LEU A 73 -16.24 -0.65 22.74
C LEU A 73 -17.06 -1.30 23.87
N SER A 74 -16.93 -2.61 24.01
CA SER A 74 -17.40 -3.32 25.20
C SER A 74 -16.55 -2.94 26.42
N ASN A 75 -16.96 -3.36 27.63
CA ASN A 75 -16.15 -3.17 28.85
C ASN A 75 -14.79 -3.91 28.78
N SER A 76 -14.67 -4.95 27.95
CA SER A 76 -13.43 -5.69 27.70
C SER A 76 -12.63 -5.15 26.48
N GLY A 77 -13.07 -4.01 25.92
CA GLY A 77 -12.34 -3.30 24.86
C GLY A 77 -12.62 -3.77 23.43
N HIS A 78 -13.55 -4.73 23.21
CA HIS A 78 -13.89 -5.20 21.87
C HIS A 78 -14.78 -4.21 21.13
N LEU A 79 -14.57 -4.06 19.82
CA LEU A 79 -15.37 -3.20 18.96
C LEU A 79 -16.81 -3.73 18.85
N LEU A 80 -17.78 -2.92 19.24
CA LEU A 80 -19.20 -3.22 19.16
C LEU A 80 -19.93 -2.41 18.10
N HIS A 81 -19.50 -1.16 17.90
CA HIS A 81 -20.06 -0.27 16.89
C HIS A 81 -18.95 0.57 16.28
N TYR A 82 -19.03 0.76 14.99
CA TYR A 82 -18.16 1.62 14.20
C TYR A 82 -19.00 2.42 13.22
N GLN A 83 -18.67 3.67 13.07
CA GLN A 83 -19.22 4.54 12.04
C GLN A 83 -18.14 5.49 11.55
N VAL A 84 -18.05 5.66 10.24
CA VAL A 84 -17.24 6.70 9.62
C VAL A 84 -18.08 7.50 8.63
N THR A 85 -17.86 8.79 8.61
CA THR A 85 -18.46 9.73 7.66
C THR A 85 -17.41 10.72 7.22
N GLY A 86 -17.60 11.32 6.05
CA GLY A 86 -16.68 12.33 5.55
C GLY A 86 -16.59 12.38 4.03
N GLU A 87 -15.44 12.80 3.56
CA GLU A 87 -15.11 12.91 2.15
C GLU A 87 -13.79 12.21 1.86
N SER A 88 -13.73 11.48 0.75
CA SER A 88 -12.49 10.85 0.26
C SER A 88 -11.61 11.84 -0.47
N GLU A 89 -10.36 11.46 -0.70
CA GLU A 89 -9.38 12.20 -1.49
C GLU A 89 -9.95 12.70 -2.84
N MET A 90 -10.87 11.96 -3.45
CA MET A 90 -11.51 12.30 -4.72
C MET A 90 -12.82 13.10 -4.58
N GLY A 91 -13.15 13.58 -3.36
CA GLY A 91 -14.36 14.33 -3.09
C GLY A 91 -15.63 13.49 -3.01
N GLY A 92 -15.52 12.17 -3.01
CA GLY A 92 -16.66 11.27 -2.83
C GLY A 92 -17.10 11.20 -1.36
N ALA A 93 -18.41 11.26 -1.12
CA ALA A 93 -18.97 11.11 0.24
C ALA A 93 -18.67 9.70 0.79
N ILE A 94 -18.17 9.64 2.01
CA ILE A 94 -17.93 8.41 2.76
C ILE A 94 -19.00 8.25 3.83
N HIS A 95 -19.61 7.07 3.85
CA HIS A 95 -20.48 6.61 4.93
C HIS A 95 -20.34 5.10 5.06
N GLU A 96 -19.91 4.65 6.23
CA GLU A 96 -19.79 3.23 6.55
C GLU A 96 -20.17 3.00 8.01
N GLU A 97 -20.83 1.88 8.30
CA GLU A 97 -21.25 1.52 9.64
C GLU A 97 -21.12 0.02 9.92
N PHE A 98 -20.85 -0.31 11.16
CA PHE A 98 -20.83 -1.68 11.67
C PHE A 98 -21.46 -1.74 13.06
N GLU A 99 -22.20 -2.81 13.32
CA GLU A 99 -22.75 -3.13 14.63
C GLU A 99 -22.60 -4.62 14.95
N LEU A 100 -22.16 -4.92 16.17
CA LEU A 100 -22.15 -6.26 16.76
C LEU A 100 -23.10 -6.28 17.94
N ASN A 101 -24.25 -6.91 17.78
CA ASN A 101 -25.28 -7.02 18.81
C ASN A 101 -25.74 -8.48 18.97
N ASN A 102 -25.71 -9.02 20.19
CA ASN A 102 -26.15 -10.37 20.52
C ASN A 102 -25.61 -11.47 19.59
N GLY A 103 -24.32 -11.36 19.21
CA GLY A 103 -23.66 -12.32 18.32
C GLY A 103 -24.09 -12.22 16.84
N LEU A 104 -24.80 -11.16 16.46
CA LEU A 104 -25.08 -10.80 15.09
C LEU A 104 -24.23 -9.58 14.71
N ALA A 105 -23.31 -9.75 13.77
CA ALA A 105 -22.54 -8.68 13.14
C ALA A 105 -23.28 -8.21 11.88
N GLN A 106 -23.40 -6.91 11.70
CA GLN A 106 -24.01 -6.26 10.54
C GLN A 106 -23.09 -5.12 10.11
N TRP A 107 -22.92 -4.94 8.80
CA TRP A 107 -22.11 -3.86 8.26
C TRP A 107 -22.69 -3.36 6.94
N LYS A 108 -22.39 -2.10 6.66
CA LYS A 108 -22.77 -1.45 5.41
C LYS A 108 -21.78 -0.35 5.07
N SER A 109 -21.28 -0.40 3.84
CA SER A 109 -20.43 0.63 3.22
C SER A 109 -21.03 1.05 1.86
N ALA A 110 -20.32 1.89 1.12
CA ALA A 110 -20.73 2.28 -0.24
C ALA A 110 -20.71 1.12 -1.24
N SER A 111 -19.89 0.10 -1.03
CA SER A 111 -19.65 -1.01 -1.96
C SER A 111 -20.06 -2.36 -1.42
N GLU A 112 -20.32 -2.49 -0.12
CA GLU A 112 -20.58 -3.76 0.52
C GLU A 112 -21.58 -3.62 1.66
N GLU A 113 -22.49 -4.57 1.78
CA GLU A 113 -23.31 -4.77 2.97
C GLU A 113 -23.39 -6.25 3.32
N GLY A 114 -23.50 -6.54 4.61
CA GLY A 114 -23.62 -7.93 5.04
C GLY A 114 -24.07 -8.10 6.46
N ARG A 115 -24.41 -9.36 6.77
CA ARG A 115 -24.73 -9.79 8.13
C ARG A 115 -24.24 -11.20 8.38
N GLN A 116 -23.72 -11.45 9.57
CA GLN A 116 -23.16 -12.74 9.94
C GLN A 116 -23.37 -13.04 11.42
N ARG A 117 -23.80 -14.25 11.77
CA ARG A 117 -23.74 -14.74 13.15
C ARG A 117 -22.34 -15.14 13.50
N VAL A 118 -21.81 -14.61 14.60
CA VAL A 118 -20.45 -14.82 15.05
C VAL A 118 -20.40 -15.34 16.47
N ARG A 119 -19.32 -16.04 16.79
CA ARG A 119 -18.98 -16.42 18.15
C ARG A 119 -17.81 -15.56 18.65
N GLY A 120 -17.94 -15.03 19.86
CA GLY A 120 -16.92 -14.14 20.43
C GLY A 120 -16.97 -12.74 19.81
N TYR A 121 -15.81 -12.12 19.65
CA TYR A 121 -15.65 -10.74 19.18
C TYR A 121 -14.66 -10.70 18.03
N PRO A 122 -15.05 -11.16 16.82
CA PRO A 122 -14.23 -10.93 15.63
C PRO A 122 -14.13 -9.42 15.36
N PHE A 123 -13.05 -9.00 14.73
CA PHE A 123 -12.79 -7.60 14.49
C PHE A 123 -13.34 -7.19 13.11
N TYR A 124 -14.12 -6.13 13.07
CA TYR A 124 -14.56 -5.54 11.81
C TYR A 124 -13.42 -4.73 11.19
N VAL A 125 -13.13 -4.98 9.92
CA VAL A 125 -12.15 -4.23 9.12
C VAL A 125 -12.92 -3.28 8.22
N PRO A 126 -12.98 -1.99 8.54
CA PRO A 126 -13.66 -1.02 7.69
C PRO A 126 -12.91 -0.85 6.36
N MET A 127 -13.64 -0.55 5.30
CA MET A 127 -13.07 -0.13 4.02
C MET A 127 -12.46 1.27 4.10
N ASN A 128 -13.14 2.14 4.87
CA ASN A 128 -12.67 3.49 5.13
C ASN A 128 -12.40 3.62 6.62
N SER A 129 -11.15 3.82 6.99
CA SER A 129 -10.78 3.93 8.40
C SER A 129 -9.59 4.82 8.62
N THR A 130 -9.51 5.37 9.83
CA THR A 130 -8.31 6.05 10.30
C THR A 130 -7.40 5.09 11.08
N PHE A 131 -6.25 5.60 11.50
CA PHE A 131 -5.25 4.82 12.25
C PHE A 131 -5.68 4.47 13.69
N ALA A 132 -6.78 5.03 14.17
CA ALA A 132 -7.37 4.64 15.45
C ALA A 132 -7.89 3.19 15.43
N VAL A 133 -8.42 2.71 14.29
CA VAL A 133 -8.81 1.31 14.09
C VAL A 133 -7.60 0.38 14.23
N ASN A 134 -6.46 0.74 13.64
CA ASN A 134 -5.22 -0.04 13.75
C ASN A 134 -4.72 -0.12 15.21
N SER A 135 -4.90 0.95 16.00
CA SER A 135 -4.60 0.92 17.43
C SER A 135 -5.43 -0.12 18.17
N LEU A 136 -6.72 -0.26 17.82
CA LEU A 136 -7.58 -1.30 18.42
C LEU A 136 -7.17 -2.71 17.97
N MET A 137 -6.82 -2.91 16.70
CA MET A 137 -6.32 -4.20 16.18
C MET A 137 -5.05 -4.64 16.93
N ILE A 138 -4.08 -3.73 17.12
CA ILE A 138 -2.86 -3.98 17.87
C ILE A 138 -3.17 -4.39 19.31
N LYS A 139 -4.10 -3.71 19.97
CA LYS A 139 -4.55 -4.04 21.32
C LYS A 139 -5.18 -5.43 21.39
N GLU A 140 -6.04 -5.77 20.44
CA GLU A 140 -6.70 -7.09 20.36
C GLU A 140 -5.66 -8.21 20.18
N LEU A 141 -4.72 -8.04 19.25
CA LEU A 141 -3.66 -9.02 18.99
C LEU A 141 -2.67 -9.18 20.16
N ASN A 142 -2.56 -8.18 21.01
CA ASN A 142 -1.68 -8.24 22.20
C ASN A 142 -2.33 -8.90 23.42
N LYS A 143 -3.62 -9.27 23.33
CA LYS A 143 -4.30 -10.01 24.41
C LYS A 143 -3.70 -11.42 24.57
N PRO A 144 -3.64 -11.95 25.81
CA PRO A 144 -3.16 -13.31 26.04
C PRO A 144 -3.90 -14.34 25.18
N ASN A 145 -3.15 -15.26 24.59
CA ASN A 145 -3.65 -16.36 23.75
C ASN A 145 -4.24 -15.97 22.38
N ILE A 146 -4.20 -14.71 21.98
CA ILE A 146 -4.56 -14.28 20.64
C ILE A 146 -3.31 -14.32 19.74
N LYS A 147 -3.17 -15.38 18.93
CA LYS A 147 -2.13 -15.46 17.88
C LYS A 147 -2.61 -14.88 16.55
N LYS A 148 -3.90 -15.02 16.30
CA LYS A 148 -4.59 -14.53 15.10
C LYS A 148 -5.94 -13.94 15.49
N LEU A 149 -6.29 -12.82 14.93
CA LEU A 149 -7.55 -12.14 15.12
C LEU A 149 -8.47 -12.43 13.94
N LYS A 150 -9.62 -13.04 14.21
CA LYS A 150 -10.64 -13.25 13.17
C LYS A 150 -11.22 -11.91 12.73
N LEU A 151 -11.36 -11.75 11.43
CA LEU A 151 -11.85 -10.53 10.80
C LEU A 151 -13.27 -10.69 10.25
N ILE A 152 -13.99 -9.60 10.18
CA ILE A 152 -15.26 -9.44 9.47
C ILE A 152 -15.00 -8.40 8.35
N PRO A 153 -15.46 -8.66 7.12
CA PRO A 153 -16.34 -9.78 6.69
C PRO A 153 -15.64 -11.13 6.60
N SER A 154 -14.32 -11.19 6.45
CA SER A 154 -13.57 -12.44 6.33
C SER A 154 -12.09 -12.25 6.65
N GLY A 155 -11.36 -13.36 6.80
CA GLY A 155 -9.92 -13.36 6.96
C GLY A 155 -9.44 -13.45 8.41
N GLU A 156 -8.12 -13.39 8.56
CA GLU A 156 -7.43 -13.42 9.85
C GLU A 156 -6.24 -12.48 9.81
N LEU A 157 -6.10 -11.68 10.86
CA LEU A 157 -4.96 -10.79 11.07
C LEU A 157 -3.96 -11.42 12.02
N SER A 158 -2.68 -11.33 11.69
CA SER A 158 -1.57 -11.69 12.58
C SER A 158 -0.60 -10.54 12.72
N GLN A 159 0.16 -10.54 13.81
CA GLN A 159 1.24 -9.57 14.02
C GLN A 159 2.57 -10.26 14.32
N GLN A 160 3.65 -9.61 13.91
CA GLN A 160 5.02 -9.97 14.25
C GLN A 160 5.73 -8.74 14.79
N VAL A 161 6.44 -8.89 15.91
CA VAL A 161 7.32 -7.84 16.43
C VAL A 161 8.65 -7.96 15.71
N LEU A 162 9.08 -6.90 15.04
CA LEU A 162 10.32 -6.86 14.27
C LEU A 162 11.47 -6.22 15.04
N LEU A 163 11.15 -5.19 15.81
CA LEU A 163 12.14 -4.43 16.59
C LEU A 163 11.50 -3.91 17.89
N LYS A 164 12.29 -3.86 18.96
CA LYS A 164 11.96 -3.15 20.20
C LYS A 164 13.10 -2.22 20.55
N LYS A 165 12.77 -1.00 20.95
CA LYS A 165 13.75 -0.01 21.38
C LYS A 165 13.18 1.00 22.36
N THR A 166 14.07 1.68 23.08
CA THR A 166 13.73 2.87 23.88
C THR A 166 14.12 4.11 23.09
N ILE A 167 13.23 5.08 23.02
CA ILE A 167 13.48 6.38 22.40
C ILE A 167 13.31 7.49 23.43
N ASN A 168 13.98 8.63 23.19
CA ASN A 168 13.96 9.80 24.06
C ASN A 168 13.84 11.06 23.19
N ASN A 169 12.90 11.93 23.53
CA ASN A 169 12.69 13.21 22.82
C ASN A 169 13.30 14.43 23.57
N GLY A 170 14.14 14.20 24.58
CA GLY A 170 14.70 15.24 25.43
C GLY A 170 13.88 15.52 26.70
N HIS A 171 12.61 15.14 26.75
CA HIS A 171 11.70 15.36 27.88
C HIS A 171 11.26 14.06 28.54
N GLN A 172 11.07 13.01 27.75
CA GLN A 172 10.62 11.71 28.23
C GLN A 172 11.23 10.57 27.41
N SER A 173 11.29 9.41 28.04
CA SER A 173 11.71 8.16 27.39
C SER A 173 10.56 7.19 27.36
N ILE A 174 10.33 6.58 26.19
CA ILE A 174 9.33 5.52 26.03
C ILE A 174 9.92 4.29 25.32
N LYS A 175 9.35 3.12 25.61
CA LYS A 175 9.66 1.90 24.89
C LYS A 175 8.67 1.77 23.73
N ILE A 176 9.19 1.55 22.54
CA ILE A 176 8.40 1.33 21.33
C ILE A 176 8.79 0.03 20.65
N GLN A 177 7.91 -0.45 19.79
CA GLN A 177 8.13 -1.63 18.96
C GLN A 177 7.63 -1.38 17.54
N LEU A 178 8.35 -1.94 16.56
CA LEU A 178 7.90 -2.02 15.18
C LEU A 178 7.14 -3.32 14.99
N LEU A 179 5.90 -3.22 14.55
CA LEU A 179 4.99 -4.32 14.29
C LEU A 179 4.77 -4.47 12.79
N MET A 180 4.81 -5.70 12.31
CA MET A 180 4.33 -6.07 10.98
C MET A 180 2.97 -6.76 11.13
N LEU A 181 1.91 -6.19 10.56
CA LEU A 181 0.56 -6.74 10.51
C LEU A 181 0.31 -7.37 9.14
N SER A 182 -0.18 -8.61 9.12
CA SER A 182 -0.45 -9.36 7.88
C SER A 182 -1.83 -10.00 7.91
N GLY A 183 -2.57 -9.90 6.81
CA GLY A 183 -3.87 -10.56 6.64
C GLY A 183 -5.02 -9.65 6.21
N ILE A 184 -4.83 -8.32 6.12
CA ILE A 184 -5.83 -7.39 5.59
C ILE A 184 -5.66 -7.22 4.08
N GLY A 185 -4.44 -6.91 3.65
CA GLY A 185 -4.11 -6.70 2.24
C GLY A 185 -3.13 -7.74 1.69
N LEU A 186 -2.75 -7.56 0.43
CA LEU A 186 -1.73 -8.39 -0.23
C LEU A 186 -0.32 -8.16 0.32
N LYS A 187 -0.04 -6.99 0.87
CA LYS A 187 1.21 -6.65 1.54
C LYS A 187 0.99 -6.51 3.05
N PRO A 188 2.02 -6.74 3.88
CA PRO A 188 1.93 -6.38 5.29
C PRO A 188 1.97 -4.86 5.48
N ASP A 189 1.38 -4.39 6.57
CA ASP A 189 1.48 -3.03 7.05
C ASP A 189 2.41 -2.95 8.26
N PHE A 190 3.14 -1.83 8.37
CA PHE A 190 4.12 -1.61 9.43
C PHE A 190 3.66 -0.49 10.34
N PHE A 191 3.62 -0.76 11.64
CA PHE A 191 3.19 0.19 12.65
C PHE A 191 4.20 0.28 13.78
N TRP A 192 4.51 1.48 14.21
CA TRP A 192 5.17 1.72 15.48
C TRP A 192 4.11 1.82 16.57
N ALA A 193 4.31 1.06 17.64
CA ALA A 193 3.44 1.06 18.80
C ALA A 193 4.27 1.17 20.09
N THR A 194 3.68 1.62 21.18
CA THR A 194 4.33 1.51 22.49
C THR A 194 4.50 0.05 22.86
N ASP A 195 5.63 -0.29 23.52
CA ASP A 195 5.87 -1.64 24.06
C ASP A 195 5.25 -1.77 25.46
N GLY A 196 4.50 -2.84 25.70
CA GLY A 196 3.90 -3.12 27.01
C GLY A 196 2.64 -3.98 26.92
N ARG A 197 1.97 -4.15 28.05
CA ARG A 197 0.74 -4.98 28.14
C ARG A 197 -0.44 -4.36 27.40
N ASN A 198 -0.47 -3.06 27.23
CA ASN A 198 -1.54 -2.32 26.56
C ASN A 198 -0.93 -1.37 25.52
N PRO A 199 -0.44 -1.91 24.38
CA PRO A 199 0.22 -1.12 23.37
C PRO A 199 -0.74 -0.09 22.78
N ARG A 200 -0.21 1.09 22.44
CA ARG A 200 -0.93 2.15 21.74
C ARG A 200 -0.23 2.44 20.44
N PHE A 201 -0.98 2.83 19.46
CA PHE A 201 -0.44 3.36 18.20
C PHE A 201 0.49 4.53 18.51
N PHE A 202 1.67 4.53 17.91
CA PHE A 202 2.69 5.55 18.09
C PHE A 202 2.98 6.30 16.80
N ALA A 203 3.19 5.56 15.71
CA ALA A 203 3.39 6.14 14.37
C ALA A 203 3.09 5.11 13.28
N PHE A 204 2.67 5.64 12.13
CA PHE A 204 2.68 4.97 10.84
C PHE A 204 3.61 5.72 9.90
N ILE A 205 4.53 5.01 9.23
CA ILE A 205 5.51 5.61 8.34
C ILE A 205 5.46 4.83 7.01
N SER A 206 5.14 5.54 5.94
CA SER A 206 5.11 5.03 4.57
C SER A 206 6.04 5.86 3.66
N PRO A 207 6.30 5.44 2.43
CA PRO A 207 7.10 6.23 1.50
C PRO A 207 6.56 7.64 1.23
N GLY A 208 5.23 7.83 1.18
CA GLY A 208 4.62 9.13 0.83
C GLY A 208 4.31 10.04 2.02
N TYR A 209 4.07 9.48 3.21
CA TYR A 209 3.69 10.25 4.38
C TYR A 209 3.95 9.52 5.69
N ALA A 210 3.95 10.27 6.79
CA ALA A 210 4.04 9.72 8.14
C ALA A 210 2.99 10.36 9.06
N ILE A 211 2.45 9.55 9.97
CA ILE A 211 1.53 9.96 11.04
C ILE A 211 2.17 9.63 12.37
N PHE A 212 2.30 10.61 13.24
CA PHE A 212 3.02 10.47 14.50
C PHE A 212 2.56 11.50 15.54
N LEU A 213 2.79 11.21 16.82
CA LEU A 213 2.61 12.16 17.91
C LEU A 213 3.57 13.33 17.76
N LYS A 214 3.05 14.57 17.78
CA LYS A 214 3.76 15.81 17.44
C LYS A 214 5.09 15.98 18.20
N GLU A 215 5.11 15.66 19.47
CA GLU A 215 6.30 15.78 20.33
C GLU A 215 7.46 14.84 19.96
N TRP A 216 7.23 13.88 19.03
CA TRP A 216 8.22 12.92 18.58
C TRP A 216 8.73 13.18 17.16
N GLU A 217 8.31 14.26 16.53
CA GLU A 217 8.67 14.63 15.15
C GLU A 217 10.19 14.53 14.87
N PRO A 218 11.11 15.00 15.72
CA PRO A 218 12.54 14.95 15.44
C PRO A 218 13.10 13.54 15.25
N LEU A 219 12.40 12.50 15.75
CA LEU A 219 12.84 11.10 15.67
C LEU A 219 12.29 10.34 14.49
N ILE A 220 11.28 10.86 13.79
CA ILE A 220 10.55 10.13 12.74
C ILE A 220 11.45 9.74 11.58
N THR A 221 12.32 10.63 11.11
CA THR A 221 13.28 10.31 10.04
C THR A 221 14.21 9.14 10.41
N GLY A 222 14.64 9.09 11.68
CA GLY A 222 15.45 7.97 12.18
C GLY A 222 14.68 6.66 12.20
N LEU A 223 13.41 6.67 12.64
CA LEU A 223 12.53 5.51 12.66
C LEU A 223 12.21 5.02 11.24
N GLN A 224 11.99 5.94 10.30
CA GLN A 224 11.79 5.62 8.88
C GLN A 224 12.99 4.88 8.30
N LYS A 225 14.20 5.38 8.55
CA LYS A 225 15.43 4.74 8.07
C LYS A 225 15.58 3.31 8.62
N GLU A 226 15.32 3.10 9.91
CA GLU A 226 15.37 1.77 10.53
C GLU A 226 14.29 0.84 9.95
N GLN A 227 13.08 1.33 9.79
CA GLN A 227 11.98 0.56 9.19
C GLN A 227 12.32 0.13 7.76
N ASN A 228 12.87 1.04 6.94
CA ASN A 228 13.27 0.74 5.57
C ASN A 228 14.33 -0.36 5.51
N LEU A 229 15.38 -0.28 6.34
CA LEU A 229 16.42 -1.32 6.42
C LEU A 229 15.85 -2.70 6.81
N ILE A 230 14.92 -2.73 7.75
CA ILE A 230 14.25 -3.98 8.16
C ILE A 230 13.38 -4.52 7.02
N THR A 231 12.62 -3.64 6.35
CA THR A 231 11.76 -4.03 5.22
C THR A 231 12.59 -4.56 4.05
N GLU A 232 13.67 -3.89 3.69
CA GLU A 232 14.61 -4.32 2.65
C GLU A 232 15.20 -5.71 2.98
N HIS A 233 15.63 -5.92 4.22
CA HIS A 233 16.13 -7.22 4.64
C HIS A 233 15.07 -8.32 4.52
N ILE A 234 13.81 -8.06 4.92
CA ILE A 234 12.71 -9.03 4.78
C ILE A 234 12.48 -9.37 3.30
N LEU A 235 12.50 -8.37 2.41
CA LEU A 235 12.30 -8.57 0.97
C LEU A 235 13.47 -9.35 0.36
N GLU A 236 14.71 -9.06 0.76
CA GLU A 236 15.91 -9.79 0.31
C GLU A 236 15.88 -11.27 0.76
N GLU A 237 15.53 -11.55 2.02
CA GLU A 237 15.41 -12.92 2.51
C GLU A 237 14.29 -13.69 1.79
N ARG A 238 13.17 -13.02 1.50
CA ARG A 238 12.11 -13.63 0.67
C ARG A 238 12.58 -13.91 -0.75
N ALA A 239 13.33 -12.99 -1.35
CA ALA A 239 13.90 -13.20 -2.69
C ALA A 239 14.83 -14.42 -2.70
N LYS A 240 15.75 -14.52 -1.75
CA LYS A 240 16.67 -15.67 -1.59
C LYS A 240 15.92 -17.00 -1.41
N LEU A 241 14.83 -17.00 -0.64
CA LEU A 241 14.05 -18.21 -0.37
C LEU A 241 13.30 -18.71 -1.60
N ILE A 242 12.81 -17.80 -2.45
CA ILE A 242 11.93 -18.11 -3.58
C ILE A 242 12.70 -18.27 -4.89
N GLN A 243 13.76 -17.50 -5.07
CA GLN A 243 14.58 -17.56 -6.28
C GLN A 243 15.38 -18.86 -6.32
N HIS A 244 15.35 -19.51 -7.48
CA HIS A 244 16.13 -20.69 -7.76
C HIS A 244 16.93 -20.45 -9.05
N PRO A 245 18.02 -19.65 -9.00
CA PRO A 245 18.83 -19.37 -10.16
C PRO A 245 19.36 -20.67 -10.78
N VAL A 246 19.36 -20.74 -12.09
CA VAL A 246 19.89 -21.88 -12.84
C VAL A 246 21.20 -21.47 -13.48
N GLU A 247 22.27 -22.07 -13.00
CA GLU A 247 23.57 -21.98 -13.66
C GLU A 247 23.65 -23.01 -14.79
N GLY A 248 23.98 -22.53 -15.99
CA GLY A 248 24.10 -23.40 -17.17
C GLY A 248 22.74 -23.63 -17.88
N LEU A 249 22.63 -24.83 -18.49
CA LEU A 249 21.50 -25.16 -19.35
C LEU A 249 20.30 -25.68 -18.57
N LEU A 250 19.16 -25.00 -18.67
CA LEU A 250 17.87 -25.47 -18.18
C LEU A 250 17.13 -26.19 -19.31
N MET A 251 16.55 -27.35 -19.03
CA MET A 251 15.60 -28.02 -19.92
C MET A 251 14.21 -28.11 -19.26
N ILE A 252 13.19 -27.65 -19.98
CA ILE A 252 11.80 -28.00 -19.68
C ILE A 252 11.46 -29.18 -20.59
N LYS A 253 11.31 -30.36 -19.98
CA LYS A 253 11.13 -31.62 -20.69
C LYS A 253 9.65 -31.94 -20.88
N ASN A 254 9.30 -32.46 -22.06
CA ASN A 254 7.98 -33.02 -22.36
C ASN A 254 6.82 -32.04 -22.10
N VAL A 255 6.98 -30.78 -22.50
CA VAL A 255 5.98 -29.71 -22.30
C VAL A 255 5.31 -29.35 -23.62
N SER A 256 3.98 -29.25 -23.63
CA SER A 256 3.23 -28.65 -24.74
C SER A 256 3.48 -27.14 -24.78
N ILE A 257 3.55 -26.53 -25.97
CA ILE A 257 3.84 -25.10 -26.11
C ILE A 257 2.63 -24.41 -26.75
N PHE A 258 2.18 -23.33 -26.17
CA PHE A 258 1.20 -22.45 -26.81
C PHE A 258 1.87 -21.58 -27.85
N ASP A 259 1.52 -21.80 -29.12
CA ASP A 259 1.91 -20.96 -30.25
C ASP A 259 1.00 -19.74 -30.31
N SER A 260 1.46 -18.60 -29.81
CA SER A 260 0.67 -17.36 -29.73
C SER A 260 0.35 -16.74 -31.10
N ILE A 261 1.05 -17.15 -32.16
CA ILE A 261 0.78 -16.67 -33.53
C ILE A 261 -0.38 -17.45 -34.15
N LYS A 262 -0.38 -18.78 -33.94
CA LYS A 262 -1.43 -19.66 -34.47
C LYS A 262 -2.63 -19.81 -33.56
N GLY A 263 -2.47 -19.52 -32.26
CA GLY A 263 -3.49 -19.76 -31.24
C GLY A 263 -3.68 -21.25 -30.92
N GLU A 264 -2.69 -22.08 -31.14
CA GLU A 264 -2.74 -23.53 -30.99
C GLU A 264 -1.75 -24.04 -29.95
N VAL A 265 -2.04 -25.19 -29.34
CA VAL A 265 -1.13 -25.91 -28.44
C VAL A 265 -0.44 -27.02 -29.24
N THR A 266 0.89 -27.06 -29.16
CA THR A 266 1.67 -28.10 -29.86
C THR A 266 1.65 -29.41 -29.14
N GLU A 267 2.03 -30.50 -29.86
CA GLU A 267 2.45 -31.75 -29.23
C GLU A 267 3.65 -31.47 -28.28
N PRO A 268 3.83 -32.30 -27.21
CA PRO A 268 4.90 -32.12 -26.25
C PRO A 268 6.29 -32.07 -26.89
N LYS A 269 7.14 -31.14 -26.37
CA LYS A 269 8.50 -30.89 -26.83
C LYS A 269 9.45 -30.68 -25.65
N ASN A 270 10.76 -30.66 -25.91
CA ASN A 270 11.76 -30.24 -24.95
C ASN A 270 12.21 -28.81 -25.30
N VAL A 271 12.23 -27.93 -24.30
CA VAL A 271 12.65 -26.53 -24.44
C VAL A 271 13.95 -26.33 -23.66
N TYR A 272 15.01 -25.90 -24.34
CA TYR A 272 16.31 -25.62 -23.76
C TYR A 272 16.54 -24.14 -23.61
N ILE A 273 16.90 -23.72 -22.40
CA ILE A 273 17.08 -22.33 -22.02
C ILE A 273 18.47 -22.14 -21.44
N LEU A 274 19.22 -21.15 -21.97
CA LEU A 274 20.51 -20.74 -21.48
C LEU A 274 20.57 -19.22 -21.38
N ASN A 275 21.07 -18.71 -20.27
CA ASN A 275 21.20 -17.28 -20.03
C ASN A 275 19.87 -16.51 -20.25
N GLY A 276 18.76 -17.08 -19.78
CA GLY A 276 17.44 -16.48 -19.90
C GLY A 276 16.82 -16.46 -21.30
N ARG A 277 17.43 -17.20 -22.28
CA ARG A 277 16.95 -17.26 -23.67
C ARG A 277 16.70 -18.69 -24.12
N ILE A 278 15.60 -18.90 -24.84
CA ILE A 278 15.32 -20.18 -25.49
C ILE A 278 16.37 -20.38 -26.60
N GLN A 279 17.16 -21.44 -26.48
CA GLN A 279 18.22 -21.78 -27.43
C GLN A 279 17.76 -22.83 -28.46
N LYS A 280 16.94 -23.78 -28.00
CA LYS A 280 16.47 -24.88 -28.84
C LYS A 280 15.12 -25.38 -28.38
N ILE A 281 14.26 -25.76 -29.31
CA ILE A 281 13.06 -26.55 -29.11
C ILE A 281 13.24 -27.82 -29.94
N SER A 282 13.08 -29.00 -29.32
CA SER A 282 13.28 -30.29 -29.99
C SER A 282 12.13 -31.27 -29.70
N GLN A 283 12.03 -32.33 -30.50
CA GLN A 283 11.11 -33.44 -30.21
C GLN A 283 11.55 -34.14 -28.92
N VAL A 284 10.60 -34.72 -28.17
CA VAL A 284 10.86 -35.36 -26.87
C VAL A 284 11.91 -36.48 -26.99
N LYS A 285 11.96 -37.18 -28.11
CA LYS A 285 12.92 -38.29 -28.36
C LYS A 285 14.34 -37.83 -28.64
N GLU A 286 14.57 -36.54 -28.89
CA GLU A 286 15.89 -36.01 -29.19
C GLU A 286 16.58 -35.46 -27.92
N LEU A 287 17.38 -36.27 -27.26
CA LEU A 287 18.24 -35.84 -26.15
C LEU A 287 19.62 -35.42 -26.73
N SER A 288 19.76 -34.16 -27.05
CA SER A 288 20.98 -33.66 -27.72
C SER A 288 21.94 -32.85 -26.84
N LEU A 289 21.51 -32.49 -25.61
CA LEU A 289 22.33 -31.66 -24.71
C LEU A 289 22.16 -32.15 -23.26
N GLN A 290 23.21 -32.01 -22.46
CA GLN A 290 23.22 -32.33 -21.03
C GLN A 290 22.79 -31.09 -20.23
N PRO A 291 21.55 -31.03 -19.70
CA PRO A 291 21.13 -29.89 -18.93
C PRO A 291 21.67 -29.93 -17.49
N SER A 292 21.97 -28.76 -16.93
CA SER A 292 22.30 -28.61 -15.51
C SER A 292 21.07 -28.80 -14.60
N ARG A 293 19.89 -28.46 -15.13
CA ARG A 293 18.60 -28.59 -14.44
C ARG A 293 17.51 -29.03 -15.42
N VAL A 294 16.65 -29.92 -14.95
CA VAL A 294 15.48 -30.38 -15.71
C VAL A 294 14.21 -30.05 -14.93
N ILE A 295 13.22 -29.48 -15.61
CA ILE A 295 11.85 -29.30 -15.13
C ILE A 295 11.00 -30.27 -15.96
N ASP A 296 10.24 -31.15 -15.31
CA ASP A 296 9.26 -32.00 -15.99
C ASP A 296 8.00 -31.16 -16.28
N GLY A 297 7.70 -30.99 -17.55
CA GLY A 297 6.53 -30.28 -18.06
C GLY A 297 5.44 -31.20 -18.59
N SER A 298 5.47 -32.52 -18.24
CA SER A 298 4.43 -33.48 -18.63
C SER A 298 3.06 -32.97 -18.19
N ASP A 299 2.09 -33.10 -19.09
CA ASP A 299 0.70 -32.63 -18.90
C ASP A 299 0.56 -31.12 -18.64
N GLN A 300 1.59 -30.34 -18.92
CA GLN A 300 1.60 -28.88 -18.77
C GLN A 300 1.74 -28.17 -20.12
N VAL A 301 1.31 -26.93 -20.15
CA VAL A 301 1.45 -26.04 -21.31
C VAL A 301 2.36 -24.87 -20.95
N LEU A 302 3.42 -24.70 -21.70
CA LEU A 302 4.30 -23.54 -21.60
C LEU A 302 3.67 -22.36 -22.36
N LEU A 303 3.39 -21.29 -21.65
CA LEU A 303 2.83 -20.05 -22.17
C LEU A 303 3.90 -18.95 -22.20
N PRO A 304 3.81 -17.96 -23.10
CA PRO A 304 4.51 -16.69 -22.93
C PRO A 304 4.12 -16.06 -21.59
N GLY A 305 5.08 -15.43 -20.90
CA GLY A 305 4.78 -14.68 -19.69
C GLY A 305 3.77 -13.57 -19.96
N LEU A 306 2.86 -13.34 -19.02
CA LEU A 306 1.87 -12.27 -19.11
C LEU A 306 2.52 -10.89 -18.93
N PHE A 307 1.87 -9.88 -19.51
CA PHE A 307 2.25 -8.47 -19.41
C PHE A 307 1.16 -7.71 -18.66
N ASP A 308 1.54 -7.01 -17.60
CA ASP A 308 0.69 -5.99 -17.00
C ASP A 308 1.13 -4.62 -17.53
N MET A 309 0.30 -4.03 -18.37
CA MET A 309 0.62 -2.79 -19.07
C MET A 309 0.25 -1.53 -18.30
N HIS A 310 -0.32 -1.64 -17.11
CA HIS A 310 -0.63 -0.52 -16.22
C HIS A 310 -0.50 -0.92 -14.76
N ALA A 311 0.72 -0.91 -14.26
CA ALA A 311 1.02 -1.19 -12.86
C ALA A 311 1.61 0.05 -12.17
N HIS A 312 1.52 0.04 -10.83
CA HIS A 312 2.27 0.89 -9.93
C HIS A 312 3.03 -0.03 -8.97
N VAL A 313 4.29 -0.29 -9.29
CA VAL A 313 5.06 -1.31 -8.58
C VAL A 313 5.59 -0.82 -7.23
N ASN A 314 5.76 -1.75 -6.32
CA ASN A 314 6.44 -1.54 -5.05
C ASN A 314 7.20 -2.80 -4.65
N GLY A 315 8.02 -2.75 -3.60
CA GLY A 315 8.86 -3.87 -3.19
C GLY A 315 8.09 -5.18 -2.88
N TRP A 316 6.79 -5.12 -2.59
CA TRP A 316 5.96 -6.28 -2.29
C TRP A 316 5.23 -6.85 -3.51
N SER A 317 4.89 -6.00 -4.49
CA SER A 317 4.03 -6.36 -5.62
C SER A 317 4.68 -7.35 -6.59
N GLY A 318 6.00 -7.34 -6.72
CA GLY A 318 6.72 -8.15 -7.69
C GLY A 318 6.46 -9.65 -7.54
N ALA A 319 6.48 -10.18 -6.33
CA ALA A 319 6.18 -11.57 -6.05
C ALA A 319 4.76 -11.99 -6.47
N TYR A 320 3.78 -11.11 -6.29
CA TYR A 320 2.38 -11.36 -6.67
C TYR A 320 2.20 -11.36 -8.19
N HIS A 321 2.86 -10.46 -8.90
CA HIS A 321 2.88 -10.46 -10.37
C HIS A 321 3.42 -11.81 -10.88
N LEU A 322 4.58 -12.23 -10.39
CA LEU A 322 5.20 -13.50 -10.80
C LEU A 322 4.35 -14.72 -10.45
N ALA A 323 3.72 -14.75 -9.27
CA ALA A 323 2.83 -15.84 -8.85
C ALA A 323 1.59 -15.99 -9.75
N ASN A 324 1.19 -14.91 -10.44
CA ASN A 324 0.11 -14.91 -11.43
C ASN A 324 0.60 -15.01 -12.89
N GLY A 325 1.88 -15.34 -13.10
CA GLY A 325 2.44 -15.51 -14.44
C GLY A 325 2.77 -14.20 -15.17
N VAL A 326 2.68 -13.05 -14.49
CA VAL A 326 3.07 -11.76 -15.05
C VAL A 326 4.59 -11.62 -14.94
N THR A 327 5.28 -11.68 -16.06
CA THR A 327 6.76 -11.63 -16.14
C THR A 327 7.31 -10.27 -16.56
N THR A 328 6.44 -9.39 -17.03
CA THR A 328 6.79 -8.01 -17.39
C THR A 328 5.67 -7.07 -16.98
N VAL A 329 6.03 -5.95 -16.38
CA VAL A 329 5.08 -4.89 -16.02
C VAL A 329 5.53 -3.56 -16.62
N ARG A 330 4.58 -2.76 -17.06
CA ARG A 330 4.82 -1.36 -17.37
C ARG A 330 4.37 -0.52 -16.17
N ASP A 331 5.34 0.06 -15.47
CA ASP A 331 5.07 0.97 -14.36
C ASP A 331 4.64 2.33 -14.92
N MET A 332 3.43 2.73 -14.62
CA MET A 332 2.77 3.93 -15.19
C MET A 332 2.91 5.17 -14.33
N GLY A 333 3.92 5.22 -13.48
CA GLY A 333 4.27 6.36 -12.65
C GLY A 333 4.55 5.95 -11.22
N ASN A 334 5.67 6.44 -10.73
CA ASN A 334 6.17 6.17 -9.41
C ASN A 334 7.15 7.29 -9.01
N GLN A 335 7.51 7.36 -7.75
CA GLN A 335 8.60 8.23 -7.32
C GLN A 335 9.89 7.83 -8.02
N ASN A 336 10.53 8.77 -8.73
CA ASN A 336 11.69 8.51 -9.55
C ASN A 336 12.86 7.87 -8.77
N LYS A 337 13.05 8.26 -7.53
CA LYS A 337 14.08 7.70 -6.65
C LYS A 337 13.76 6.25 -6.30
N MET A 338 12.54 5.97 -5.90
CA MET A 338 12.09 4.63 -5.48
C MET A 338 12.23 3.62 -6.62
N ILE A 339 11.75 3.95 -7.83
CA ILE A 339 11.83 3.03 -8.96
C ILE A 339 13.28 2.74 -9.35
N LYS A 340 14.18 3.72 -9.28
CA LYS A 340 15.60 3.54 -9.55
C LYS A 340 16.26 2.61 -8.53
N GLU A 341 15.95 2.77 -7.25
CA GLU A 341 16.45 1.88 -6.18
C GLU A 341 15.92 0.46 -6.36
N MET A 342 14.64 0.28 -6.68
CA MET A 342 14.06 -1.03 -6.97
C MET A 342 14.74 -1.72 -8.16
N LEU A 343 14.98 -1.02 -9.25
CA LEU A 343 15.66 -1.58 -10.42
C LEU A 343 17.08 -2.05 -10.08
N SER A 344 17.81 -1.32 -9.22
CA SER A 344 19.12 -1.75 -8.72
C SER A 344 19.01 -3.03 -7.87
N GLN A 345 18.08 -3.08 -6.93
CA GLN A 345 17.85 -4.26 -6.08
C GLN A 345 17.45 -5.50 -6.90
N ILE A 346 16.64 -5.32 -7.95
CA ILE A 346 16.26 -6.39 -8.88
C ILE A 346 17.51 -6.90 -9.64
N ALA A 347 18.33 -5.99 -10.17
CA ALA A 347 19.54 -6.35 -10.89
C ALA A 347 20.57 -7.09 -10.02
N GLU A 348 20.58 -6.79 -8.72
CA GLU A 348 21.41 -7.45 -7.70
C GLU A 348 20.81 -8.77 -7.18
N GLY A 349 19.60 -9.15 -7.61
CA GLY A 349 18.88 -10.34 -7.13
C GLY A 349 18.34 -10.21 -5.71
N LYS A 350 18.30 -9.01 -5.14
CA LYS A 350 17.81 -8.72 -3.79
C LYS A 350 16.30 -8.54 -3.72
N LEU A 351 15.67 -8.26 -4.84
CA LEU A 351 14.22 -8.04 -4.93
C LEU A 351 13.62 -8.95 -6.00
N LEU A 352 12.60 -9.72 -5.60
CA LEU A 352 11.84 -10.57 -6.51
C LEU A 352 10.81 -9.74 -7.27
N SER A 353 10.97 -9.64 -8.59
CA SER A 353 10.10 -8.83 -9.43
C SER A 353 10.07 -9.34 -10.87
N PRO A 354 8.98 -9.12 -11.63
CA PRO A 354 9.02 -9.20 -13.09
C PRO A 354 9.97 -8.14 -13.65
N ASN A 355 10.23 -8.20 -14.96
CA ASN A 355 10.89 -7.12 -15.66
C ASN A 355 10.03 -5.86 -15.60
N ILE A 356 10.58 -4.74 -15.11
CA ILE A 356 9.87 -3.46 -15.00
C ILE A 356 10.29 -2.56 -16.16
N VAL A 357 9.30 -2.06 -16.90
CA VAL A 357 9.46 -1.02 -17.93
C VAL A 357 8.85 0.26 -17.37
N PRO A 358 9.64 1.18 -16.80
CA PRO A 358 9.11 2.39 -16.19
C PRO A 358 8.68 3.41 -17.23
N ALA A 359 7.55 4.09 -16.96
CA ALA A 359 7.13 5.30 -17.65
C ALA A 359 7.44 6.53 -16.79
N GLY A 360 8.02 7.56 -17.37
CA GLY A 360 8.25 8.83 -16.71
C GLY A 360 6.94 9.58 -16.54
N LEU A 361 6.54 9.87 -15.30
CA LEU A 361 5.31 10.61 -15.01
C LEU A 361 5.57 12.11 -15.10
N ILE A 362 4.83 12.80 -15.97
CA ILE A 362 4.82 14.26 -16.08
C ILE A 362 3.39 14.74 -15.84
N GLU A 363 3.23 15.68 -14.93
CA GLU A 363 1.95 16.25 -14.57
C GLU A 363 2.00 17.78 -14.54
N GLY A 364 0.90 18.43 -14.91
CA GLY A 364 0.76 19.88 -14.78
C GLY A 364 0.66 20.31 -13.32
N LYS A 365 1.34 21.37 -12.93
CA LYS A 365 1.24 21.91 -11.56
C LYS A 365 -0.13 22.53 -11.33
N SER A 366 -0.89 21.98 -10.40
CA SER A 366 -2.23 22.41 -10.01
C SER A 366 -2.50 22.05 -8.56
N GLU A 367 -3.63 22.48 -8.02
CA GLU A 367 -4.10 22.09 -6.69
C GLU A 367 -4.34 20.58 -6.55
N PHE A 368 -4.47 19.86 -7.69
CA PHE A 368 -4.80 18.43 -7.71
C PHE A 368 -3.66 17.58 -8.24
N SER A 369 -2.44 18.13 -8.35
CA SER A 369 -1.29 17.40 -8.89
C SER A 369 -0.84 16.31 -7.93
N ASN A 370 -0.45 15.16 -8.49
CA ASN A 370 0.25 14.10 -7.77
C ASN A 370 1.75 14.41 -7.73
N SER A 371 2.39 14.25 -6.58
CA SER A 371 3.81 14.54 -6.36
C SER A 371 4.78 13.43 -6.83
N ASP A 372 4.28 12.28 -7.28
CA ASP A 372 5.14 11.13 -7.65
C ASP A 372 5.99 11.34 -8.90
N GLY A 373 5.62 12.27 -9.78
CA GLY A 373 6.33 12.54 -11.02
C GLY A 373 7.07 13.87 -11.04
N ILE A 374 7.26 14.42 -12.24
CA ILE A 374 7.79 15.76 -12.45
C ILE A 374 6.64 16.70 -12.73
N LEU A 375 6.48 17.71 -11.87
CA LEU A 375 5.45 18.74 -12.04
C LEU A 375 5.99 19.84 -12.96
N ILE A 376 5.15 20.26 -13.92
CA ILE A 376 5.50 21.26 -14.92
C ILE A 376 4.44 22.37 -14.97
N SER A 377 4.89 23.60 -15.24
CA SER A 377 4.04 24.79 -15.38
C SER A 377 4.14 25.44 -16.76
N ASN A 378 5.16 25.09 -17.53
CA ASN A 378 5.44 25.70 -18.84
C ASN A 378 6.16 24.72 -19.78
N LEU A 379 6.31 25.13 -21.04
CA LEU A 379 6.90 24.32 -22.11
C LEU A 379 8.39 23.97 -21.85
N GLU A 380 9.15 24.88 -21.27
CA GLU A 380 10.58 24.65 -21.01
C GLU A 380 10.76 23.58 -19.93
N GLU A 381 9.96 23.63 -18.86
CA GLU A 381 9.92 22.57 -17.83
C GLU A 381 9.48 21.23 -18.42
N ALA A 382 8.50 21.25 -19.34
CA ALA A 382 8.05 20.03 -20.01
C ALA A 382 9.17 19.39 -20.86
N LYS A 383 9.92 20.17 -21.64
CA LYS A 383 11.08 19.69 -22.40
C LYS A 383 12.14 19.12 -21.46
N ALA A 384 12.49 19.85 -20.41
CA ALA A 384 13.47 19.41 -19.43
C ALA A 384 13.05 18.08 -18.75
N ALA A 385 11.79 17.90 -18.44
CA ALA A 385 11.25 16.66 -17.88
C ALA A 385 11.38 15.48 -18.86
N VAL A 386 11.05 15.68 -20.14
CA VAL A 386 11.23 14.66 -21.18
C VAL A 386 12.70 14.30 -21.36
N ASP A 387 13.58 15.30 -21.42
CA ASP A 387 15.02 15.10 -21.56
C ASP A 387 15.59 14.33 -20.36
N TYR A 388 15.16 14.66 -19.15
CA TYR A 388 15.53 13.94 -17.93
C TYR A 388 15.16 12.45 -18.01
N TYR A 389 13.92 12.12 -18.39
CA TYR A 389 13.47 10.75 -18.50
C TYR A 389 14.19 10.00 -19.63
N ALA A 390 14.40 10.64 -20.79
CA ALA A 390 15.15 10.04 -21.89
C ALA A 390 16.59 9.72 -21.50
N GLN A 391 17.30 10.65 -20.84
CA GLN A 391 18.66 10.45 -20.35
C GLN A 391 18.71 9.40 -19.23
N SER A 392 17.64 9.25 -18.44
CA SER A 392 17.51 8.22 -17.40
C SER A 392 17.15 6.84 -17.97
N GLY A 393 17.00 6.69 -19.28
CA GLY A 393 16.72 5.41 -19.95
C GLY A 393 15.25 5.02 -20.01
N TYR A 394 14.33 5.91 -19.65
CA TYR A 394 12.89 5.68 -19.80
C TYR A 394 12.51 5.67 -21.29
N ARG A 395 11.64 4.75 -21.67
CA ARG A 395 11.14 4.61 -23.05
C ARG A 395 9.71 5.08 -23.23
N HIS A 396 9.02 5.35 -22.14
CA HIS A 396 7.63 5.79 -22.11
C HIS A 396 7.50 7.00 -21.21
N ILE A 397 6.62 7.91 -21.62
CA ILE A 397 6.17 9.04 -20.80
C ILE A 397 4.68 8.87 -20.54
N LYS A 398 4.28 9.02 -19.30
CA LYS A 398 2.89 9.17 -18.89
C LYS A 398 2.62 10.65 -18.67
N ILE A 399 1.62 11.16 -19.36
CA ILE A 399 1.07 12.49 -19.13
C ILE A 399 -0.20 12.31 -18.32
N TYR A 400 -0.29 13.00 -17.17
CA TYR A 400 -1.46 12.94 -16.32
C TYR A 400 -2.36 14.16 -16.48
N SER A 401 -3.61 14.10 -15.98
CA SER A 401 -4.71 14.94 -16.43
C SER A 401 -4.73 16.38 -15.92
N SER A 402 -3.88 16.78 -14.99
CA SER A 402 -3.89 18.12 -14.38
C SER A 402 -3.26 19.21 -15.24
N PHE A 403 -3.10 18.97 -16.54
CA PHE A 403 -2.69 20.03 -17.47
C PHE A 403 -3.77 21.10 -17.59
N GLN A 404 -3.47 22.32 -17.17
CA GLN A 404 -4.34 23.45 -17.48
C GLN A 404 -4.42 23.65 -18.97
N ARG A 405 -5.63 23.97 -19.47
CA ARG A 405 -5.92 24.22 -20.91
C ARG A 405 -5.07 25.35 -21.58
N HIS A 406 -4.10 25.92 -20.89
CA HIS A 406 -3.21 26.94 -21.44
C HIS A 406 -2.30 26.44 -22.58
N CYS A 407 -2.13 25.16 -22.75
CA CYS A 407 -1.40 24.61 -23.90
C CYS A 407 -2.18 24.74 -25.22
N ALA A 408 -3.49 24.91 -25.20
CA ALA A 408 -4.33 24.93 -26.40
C ALA A 408 -4.36 26.26 -27.16
N THR A 409 -3.88 27.36 -26.53
CA THR A 409 -3.99 28.72 -27.15
C THR A 409 -2.75 29.18 -27.91
N HIS A 410 -1.64 28.42 -27.87
CA HIS A 410 -0.38 28.84 -28.51
C HIS A 410 0.16 27.81 -29.53
N GLY A 411 -0.67 27.03 -30.20
CA GLY A 411 -0.26 26.21 -31.36
C GLY A 411 0.83 25.15 -31.06
N GLY A 412 1.02 24.81 -29.82
CA GLY A 412 1.94 23.76 -29.40
C GLY A 412 1.22 22.42 -29.25
N ILE A 413 1.75 21.42 -29.88
CA ILE A 413 1.26 20.04 -29.91
C ILE A 413 1.16 19.51 -28.47
N CYS A 414 -0.04 19.49 -27.89
CA CYS A 414 -0.42 18.63 -26.79
C CYS A 414 -1.13 17.41 -27.41
N SER A 415 -0.39 16.42 -27.80
CA SER A 415 -0.90 15.10 -28.21
C SER A 415 -0.21 14.02 -27.43
#